data_c495eceee4f4fb25de03f187a68a5595
#
_entry.id   c495eceee4f4fb25de03f187a68a5595
#
_cell.length_a   1.000
_cell.length_b   1.000
_cell.length_c   1.000
_cell.angle_alpha   90.00
_cell.angle_beta   90.00
_cell.angle_gamma   90.00
#
_symmetry.space_group_name_H-M   'P 1'
#
loop_
_entity.id
_entity.type
_entity.pdbx_description
1 polymer ?
#
loop_
_entity_poly.entity_id
_entity_poly.type
_entity_poly.pdbx_seq_one_letter_code
_entity_poly.pdbx_strand_id
1 'polypeptide(L)'
;MSQIITDNSIFEYEPFEEDGYVLMVAESAWRGMADELQELHNLKGSLFINQLKLILYYGDFHPVDGETRIFSAISEQSEDFDNLINAARKAVEHGYRVYILPNPRSCRTSDFIFEKKGVLRLYDLKTVHGKGSVRTQLLDSIGQTNRVLLNITTGYNARLLASDIKAYFESNRDAIEVLIFKGKKLLPVNRIQAQSSDFNRVFRKRYEK
;
A
#
# COMPACT_ATOMS: atom_id res chain seq x y z
N MET A 1 -3.04 20.64 19.53
CA MET A 1 -4.03 19.55 19.40
C MET A 1 -3.32 18.36 18.75
N SER A 2 -3.03 17.32 19.53
CA SER A 2 -2.46 16.09 18.97
C SER A 2 -3.53 15.43 18.12
N GLN A 3 -3.31 15.37 16.82
CA GLN A 3 -4.13 14.51 15.94
C GLN A 3 -3.99 13.07 16.48
N ILE A 4 -5.09 12.51 16.91
CA ILE A 4 -5.16 11.09 17.23
C ILE A 4 -5.02 10.37 15.89
N ILE A 5 -3.83 9.83 15.64
CA ILE A 5 -3.58 8.99 14.46
C ILE A 5 -4.26 7.67 14.77
N THR A 6 -5.40 7.43 14.15
CA THR A 6 -6.14 6.17 14.24
C THR A 6 -5.74 5.29 13.07
N ASP A 7 -5.40 4.03 13.35
CA ASP A 7 -5.07 2.95 12.43
C ASP A 7 -4.04 3.30 11.34
N ASN A 8 -3.97 2.59 10.22
CA ASN A 8 -3.04 2.76 9.10
C ASN A 8 -3.18 4.12 8.38
N SER A 9 -3.39 5.20 9.12
CA SER A 9 -3.53 6.53 8.57
C SER A 9 -2.22 7.05 7.95
N ILE A 10 -2.27 8.23 7.41
CA ILE A 10 -1.10 8.92 6.85
C ILE A 10 -0.15 9.28 7.98
N PHE A 11 1.14 9.09 7.74
CA PHE A 11 2.19 9.39 8.68
C PHE A 11 3.32 10.18 8.02
N GLU A 12 3.81 11.23 8.70
CA GLU A 12 5.00 11.95 8.30
C GLU A 12 6.24 11.24 8.86
N TYR A 13 7.18 10.93 7.99
CA TYR A 13 8.45 10.31 8.33
C TYR A 13 9.42 11.36 8.87
N GLU A 14 9.76 11.23 10.13
CA GLU A 14 10.88 11.96 10.72
C GLU A 14 12.12 11.06 10.75
N PRO A 15 13.29 11.54 10.29
CA PRO A 15 14.50 10.75 10.34
C PRO A 15 14.84 10.37 11.79
N PHE A 16 15.40 9.17 11.95
CA PHE A 16 15.74 8.57 13.24
C PHE A 16 16.90 9.26 13.99
N GLU A 17 17.43 10.34 13.49
CA GLU A 17 18.70 10.91 13.96
C GLU A 17 18.70 11.42 15.41
N GLU A 18 17.55 11.51 16.08
CA GLU A 18 17.47 12.14 17.40
C GLU A 18 17.61 11.22 18.61
N ASP A 19 17.53 9.88 18.46
CA ASP A 19 17.63 8.99 19.62
C ASP A 19 18.42 7.70 19.35
N GLY A 20 19.75 7.80 19.35
CA GLY A 20 20.63 6.64 19.24
C GLY A 20 20.33 5.51 20.24
N TYR A 21 19.75 5.84 21.41
CA TYR A 21 19.30 4.88 22.40
C TYR A 21 18.08 4.08 21.95
N VAL A 22 17.10 4.73 21.33
CA VAL A 22 15.88 4.08 20.80
C VAL A 22 16.24 3.13 19.66
N LEU A 23 17.17 3.53 18.78
CA LEU A 23 17.67 2.66 17.72
C LEU A 23 18.42 1.43 18.26
N MET A 24 19.26 1.58 19.26
CA MET A 24 19.97 0.45 19.87
C MET A 24 19.03 -0.56 20.54
N VAL A 25 17.98 -0.09 21.23
CA VAL A 25 16.98 -0.95 21.83
C VAL A 25 16.15 -1.65 20.74
N ALA A 26 15.80 -0.93 19.68
CA ALA A 26 15.07 -1.49 18.56
C ALA A 26 15.87 -2.55 17.80
N GLU A 27 17.17 -2.32 17.58
CA GLU A 27 18.06 -3.28 16.94
C GLU A 27 18.15 -4.59 17.74
N SER A 28 18.29 -4.50 19.06
CA SER A 28 18.32 -5.70 19.91
C SER A 28 17.03 -6.49 19.91
N ALA A 29 15.90 -5.88 19.55
CA ALA A 29 14.59 -6.49 19.48
C ALA A 29 14.20 -6.91 18.05
N TRP A 30 15.00 -6.60 17.04
CA TRP A 30 14.72 -6.91 15.64
C TRP A 30 14.71 -8.42 15.40
N ARG A 31 13.56 -8.94 14.97
CA ARG A 31 13.30 -10.38 14.76
C ARG A 31 13.42 -10.82 13.31
N GLY A 32 13.57 -9.87 12.41
CA GLY A 32 13.57 -10.10 10.96
C GLY A 32 12.33 -9.53 10.29
N MET A 33 12.46 -9.17 9.01
CA MET A 33 11.42 -8.42 8.30
C MET A 33 10.06 -9.14 8.27
N ALA A 34 10.04 -10.45 8.11
CA ALA A 34 8.78 -11.22 8.05
C ALA A 34 7.97 -11.13 9.35
N ASP A 35 8.64 -11.28 10.49
CA ASP A 35 8.01 -11.20 11.82
C ASP A 35 7.51 -9.77 12.09
N GLU A 36 8.31 -8.77 11.73
CA GLU A 36 7.96 -7.37 11.91
C GLU A 36 6.79 -6.93 11.01
N LEU A 37 6.70 -7.44 9.79
CA LEU A 37 5.55 -7.22 8.92
C LEU A 37 4.28 -7.88 9.47
N GLN A 38 4.39 -9.05 10.07
CA GLN A 38 3.26 -9.73 10.71
C GLN A 38 2.77 -8.96 11.93
N GLU A 39 3.67 -8.39 12.72
CA GLU A 39 3.32 -7.59 13.89
C GLU A 39 2.50 -6.34 13.54
N LEU A 40 2.69 -5.77 12.34
CA LEU A 40 1.92 -4.61 11.89
C LEU A 40 0.40 -4.81 11.95
N HIS A 41 -0.10 -6.05 11.84
CA HIS A 41 -1.53 -6.33 11.93
C HIS A 41 -2.11 -6.05 13.33
N ASN A 42 -1.27 -6.11 14.36
CA ASN A 42 -1.65 -5.91 15.75
C ASN A 42 -1.47 -4.46 16.22
N LEU A 43 -0.80 -3.64 15.43
CA LEU A 43 -0.41 -2.28 15.81
C LEU A 43 -1.33 -1.23 15.21
N LYS A 44 -1.50 -0.12 15.94
CA LYS A 44 -2.27 1.06 15.51
C LYS A 44 -1.58 2.35 15.93
N GLY A 45 -1.92 3.43 15.24
CA GLY A 45 -1.43 4.78 15.56
C GLY A 45 0.09 4.88 15.48
N SER A 46 0.71 5.51 16.46
CA SER A 46 2.16 5.73 16.52
C SER A 46 2.97 4.44 16.57
N LEU A 47 2.46 3.37 17.20
CA LEU A 47 3.15 2.08 17.25
C LEU A 47 3.29 1.47 15.86
N PHE A 48 2.21 1.46 15.07
CA PHE A 48 2.24 1.00 13.68
C PHE A 48 3.28 1.76 12.86
N ILE A 49 3.35 3.02 13.05
CA ILE A 49 4.23 3.94 12.33
C ILE A 49 5.69 3.74 12.71
N ASN A 50 5.96 3.62 14.00
CA ASN A 50 7.30 3.32 14.48
C ASN A 50 7.77 1.97 13.94
N GLN A 51 6.87 0.99 13.88
CA GLN A 51 7.19 -0.31 13.28
C GLN A 51 7.52 -0.21 11.78
N LEU A 52 6.77 0.61 11.02
CA LEU A 52 7.13 0.87 9.62
C LEU A 52 8.51 1.51 9.46
N LYS A 53 8.86 2.46 10.34
CA LYS A 53 10.19 3.07 10.34
C LYS A 53 11.27 2.04 10.63
N LEU A 54 11.08 1.17 11.61
CA LEU A 54 12.02 0.10 11.95
C LEU A 54 12.21 -0.85 10.76
N ILE A 55 11.13 -1.24 10.10
CA ILE A 55 11.20 -2.07 8.89
C ILE A 55 12.00 -1.39 7.79
N LEU A 56 11.82 -0.08 7.57
CA LEU A 56 12.59 0.65 6.57
C LEU A 56 14.06 0.84 6.96
N TYR A 57 14.36 0.94 8.24
CA TYR A 57 15.71 1.18 8.74
C TYR A 57 16.55 -0.10 8.81
N TYR A 58 15.98 -1.18 9.34
CA TYR A 58 16.69 -2.46 9.52
C TYR A 58 16.43 -3.47 8.42
N GLY A 59 15.40 -3.26 7.61
CA GLY A 59 15.08 -4.15 6.51
C GLY A 59 16.15 -4.13 5.43
N ASP A 60 16.43 -5.31 4.87
CA ASP A 60 17.42 -5.48 3.82
C ASP A 60 16.85 -5.10 2.46
N PHE A 61 16.78 -3.78 2.20
CA PHE A 61 16.29 -3.23 0.94
C PHE A 61 17.44 -2.87 0.01
N HIS A 62 17.46 -3.47 -1.16
CA HIS A 62 18.42 -3.16 -2.22
C HIS A 62 17.78 -2.29 -3.31
N PRO A 63 18.50 -1.31 -3.88
CA PRO A 63 18.05 -0.61 -5.07
C PRO A 63 17.80 -1.62 -6.21
N VAL A 64 16.67 -1.48 -6.90
CA VAL A 64 16.38 -2.27 -8.10
C VAL A 64 17.19 -1.72 -9.26
N ASP A 65 17.77 -2.60 -10.08
CA ASP A 65 18.62 -2.22 -11.20
C ASP A 65 17.92 -1.25 -12.16
N GLY A 66 18.62 -0.14 -12.47
CA GLY A 66 18.07 0.92 -13.33
C GLY A 66 17.04 1.83 -12.68
N GLU A 67 16.67 1.62 -11.41
CA GLU A 67 15.67 2.41 -10.70
C GLU A 67 16.29 3.24 -9.56
N THR A 68 15.97 4.53 -9.50
CA THR A 68 16.51 5.43 -8.46
C THR A 68 15.61 5.57 -7.24
N ARG A 69 14.36 5.14 -7.34
CA ARG A 69 13.33 5.33 -6.31
C ARG A 69 12.56 4.06 -5.98
N ILE A 70 13.02 2.91 -6.44
CA ILE A 70 12.45 1.59 -6.13
C ILE A 70 13.50 0.75 -5.42
N PHE A 71 13.12 0.23 -4.27
CA PHE A 71 13.95 -0.64 -3.43
C PHE A 71 13.20 -1.95 -3.20
N SER A 72 13.92 -3.06 -3.15
CA SER A 72 13.31 -4.38 -3.01
C SER A 72 13.97 -5.17 -1.89
N ALA A 73 13.17 -5.84 -1.09
CA ALA A 73 13.60 -6.87 -0.14
C ALA A 73 13.41 -8.29 -0.68
N ILE A 74 13.02 -8.42 -1.95
CA ILE A 74 12.90 -9.73 -2.64
C ILE A 74 13.83 -9.78 -3.84
N SER A 75 14.18 -11.00 -4.24
CA SER A 75 14.96 -11.23 -5.46
C SER A 75 14.18 -10.82 -6.71
N GLU A 76 14.87 -10.20 -7.68
CA GLU A 76 14.31 -9.88 -8.99
C GLU A 76 13.94 -11.12 -9.82
N GLN A 77 14.35 -12.31 -9.38
CA GLN A 77 14.01 -13.59 -10.01
C GLN A 77 12.72 -14.22 -9.46
N SER A 78 12.02 -13.55 -8.53
CA SER A 78 10.75 -14.05 -8.00
C SER A 78 9.65 -14.02 -9.07
N GLU A 79 8.74 -15.00 -9.06
CA GLU A 79 7.66 -15.14 -10.05
C GLU A 79 6.77 -13.88 -10.15
N ASP A 80 6.57 -13.16 -9.06
CA ASP A 80 5.70 -11.98 -9.01
C ASP A 80 6.44 -10.66 -9.25
N PHE A 81 7.78 -10.68 -9.40
CA PHE A 81 8.58 -9.46 -9.47
C PHE A 81 8.16 -8.53 -10.62
N ASP A 82 7.90 -9.08 -11.81
CA ASP A 82 7.49 -8.28 -12.97
C ASP A 82 6.18 -7.53 -12.75
N ASN A 83 5.26 -8.12 -12.01
CA ASN A 83 4.00 -7.50 -11.65
C ASN A 83 4.21 -6.39 -10.61
N LEU A 84 5.03 -6.64 -9.60
CA LEU A 84 5.36 -5.68 -8.55
C LEU A 84 6.13 -4.49 -9.12
N ILE A 85 7.18 -4.72 -9.92
CA ILE A 85 7.99 -3.63 -10.50
C ILE A 85 7.17 -2.76 -11.46
N ASN A 86 6.23 -3.35 -12.23
CA ASN A 86 5.34 -2.59 -13.10
C ASN A 86 4.47 -1.60 -12.30
N ALA A 87 3.89 -2.05 -11.18
CA ALA A 87 3.10 -1.19 -10.32
C ALA A 87 3.98 -0.15 -9.60
N ALA A 88 5.19 -0.53 -9.15
CA ALA A 88 6.15 0.35 -8.52
C ALA A 88 6.60 1.50 -9.44
N ARG A 89 6.89 1.21 -10.72
CA ARG A 89 7.24 2.22 -11.73
C ARG A 89 6.14 3.27 -11.91
N LYS A 90 4.87 2.83 -11.96
CA LYS A 90 3.74 3.76 -12.01
C LYS A 90 3.66 4.64 -10.77
N ALA A 91 3.93 4.09 -9.58
CA ALA A 91 3.98 4.89 -8.36
C ALA A 91 5.11 5.94 -8.40
N VAL A 92 6.29 5.58 -8.91
CA VAL A 92 7.42 6.50 -9.09
C VAL A 92 7.07 7.64 -10.05
N GLU A 93 6.36 7.37 -11.16
CA GLU A 93 5.86 8.42 -12.07
C GLU A 93 4.96 9.44 -11.36
N HIS A 94 4.29 9.03 -10.28
CA HIS A 94 3.47 9.89 -9.44
C HIS A 94 4.21 10.50 -8.25
N GLY A 95 5.55 10.36 -8.20
CA GLY A 95 6.43 11.00 -7.22
C GLY A 95 6.60 10.24 -5.92
N TYR A 96 6.23 8.94 -5.87
CA TYR A 96 6.52 8.08 -4.72
C TYR A 96 7.96 7.55 -4.76
N ARG A 97 8.48 7.22 -3.58
CA ARG A 97 9.54 6.24 -3.37
C ARG A 97 8.85 4.95 -2.96
N VAL A 98 9.31 3.83 -3.47
CA VAL A 98 8.64 2.54 -3.34
C VAL A 98 9.59 1.52 -2.74
N TYR A 99 9.08 0.79 -1.75
CA TYR A 99 9.75 -0.36 -1.16
C TYR A 99 8.89 -1.60 -1.38
N ILE A 100 9.44 -2.58 -2.11
CA ILE A 100 8.80 -3.87 -2.39
C ILE A 100 9.09 -4.79 -1.20
N LEU A 101 8.04 -5.28 -0.57
CA LEU A 101 8.10 -6.10 0.63
C LEU A 101 8.14 -7.60 0.29
N PRO A 102 8.73 -8.43 1.14
CA PRO A 102 8.63 -9.87 1.00
C PRO A 102 7.20 -10.32 1.27
N ASN A 103 6.75 -11.31 0.48
CA ASN A 103 5.46 -11.96 0.68
C ASN A 103 5.69 -13.43 1.05
N PRO A 104 6.03 -13.73 2.32
CA PRO A 104 6.27 -15.09 2.76
C PRO A 104 4.98 -15.90 2.71
N ARG A 105 5.05 -17.14 2.22
CA ARG A 105 3.88 -18.04 2.10
C ARG A 105 3.17 -18.33 3.42
N SER A 106 3.86 -18.13 4.54
CA SER A 106 3.36 -18.40 5.89
C SER A 106 2.45 -17.31 6.47
N CYS A 107 2.50 -16.09 5.94
CA CYS A 107 1.68 -14.99 6.44
C CYS A 107 1.21 -14.07 5.30
N ARG A 108 0.05 -13.45 5.49
CA ARG A 108 -0.47 -12.44 4.57
C ARG A 108 0.15 -11.10 4.92
N THR A 109 1.00 -10.58 4.06
CA THR A 109 1.63 -9.27 4.21
C THR A 109 1.21 -8.34 3.08
N SER A 110 1.46 -7.05 3.27
CA SER A 110 1.34 -6.06 2.20
C SER A 110 2.49 -6.20 1.20
N ASP A 111 2.29 -5.77 -0.03
CA ASP A 111 3.32 -5.84 -1.09
C ASP A 111 4.24 -4.63 -1.11
N PHE A 112 3.77 -3.46 -0.64
CA PHE A 112 4.52 -2.20 -0.74
C PHE A 112 4.45 -1.32 0.49
N ILE A 113 5.56 -0.60 0.74
CA ILE A 113 5.55 0.68 1.43
C ILE A 113 5.75 1.77 0.38
N PHE A 114 4.81 2.71 0.27
CA PHE A 114 4.95 3.93 -0.52
C PHE A 114 5.30 5.10 0.39
N GLU A 115 6.36 5.82 0.03
CA GLU A 115 6.78 7.06 0.70
C GLU A 115 6.62 8.25 -0.25
N LYS A 116 5.95 9.30 0.22
CA LYS A 116 5.87 10.57 -0.50
C LYS A 116 5.83 11.74 0.46
N LYS A 117 6.78 12.64 0.37
CA LYS A 117 6.91 13.82 1.26
C LYS A 117 6.92 13.44 2.74
N GLY A 118 7.67 12.38 3.10
CA GLY A 118 7.74 11.89 4.47
C GLY A 118 6.53 11.09 4.96
N VAL A 119 5.51 10.89 4.12
CA VAL A 119 4.31 10.11 4.47
C VAL A 119 4.47 8.68 3.99
N LEU A 120 4.37 7.72 4.91
CA LEU A 120 4.46 6.29 4.66
C LEU A 120 3.07 5.66 4.56
N ARG A 121 2.87 4.77 3.58
CA ARG A 121 1.62 4.01 3.40
C ARG A 121 1.90 2.60 2.95
N LEU A 122 1.22 1.64 3.57
CA LEU A 122 1.22 0.24 3.12
C LEU A 122 0.16 0.01 2.04
N TYR A 123 0.49 -0.81 1.06
CA TYR A 123 -0.46 -1.23 0.02
C TYR A 123 -0.33 -2.72 -0.30
N ASP A 124 -1.47 -3.36 -0.47
CA ASP A 124 -1.60 -4.68 -1.07
C ASP A 124 -1.97 -4.53 -2.55
N LEU A 125 -1.21 -5.16 -3.44
CA LEU A 125 -1.39 -5.06 -4.89
C LEU A 125 -2.41 -6.07 -5.40
N LYS A 126 -3.37 -5.58 -6.15
CA LYS A 126 -4.27 -6.40 -6.96
C LYS A 126 -4.19 -5.95 -8.42
N THR A 127 -3.61 -6.79 -9.27
CA THR A 127 -3.51 -6.49 -10.71
C THR A 127 -4.69 -7.09 -11.45
N VAL A 128 -5.39 -6.25 -12.19
CA VAL A 128 -6.59 -6.62 -12.95
C VAL A 128 -6.22 -6.89 -14.40
N HIS A 129 -6.18 -8.17 -14.76
CA HIS A 129 -5.98 -8.65 -16.12
C HIS A 129 -7.32 -9.13 -16.71
N GLY A 130 -7.96 -8.31 -17.55
CA GLY A 130 -9.18 -8.72 -18.25
C GLY A 130 -10.47 -8.54 -17.44
N LYS A 131 -11.47 -9.42 -17.70
CA LYS A 131 -12.83 -9.31 -17.16
C LYS A 131 -13.01 -9.92 -15.75
N GLY A 132 -11.93 -10.25 -15.06
CA GLY A 132 -12.01 -10.80 -13.70
C GLY A 132 -12.70 -9.84 -12.74
N SER A 133 -13.36 -10.38 -11.72
CA SER A 133 -14.10 -9.57 -10.74
C SER A 133 -13.14 -8.80 -9.84
N VAL A 134 -13.12 -7.47 -9.96
CA VAL A 134 -12.41 -6.58 -9.04
C VAL A 134 -12.94 -6.75 -7.62
N ARG A 135 -14.23 -7.01 -7.48
CA ARG A 135 -14.88 -7.24 -6.19
C ARG A 135 -14.23 -8.39 -5.42
N THR A 136 -14.00 -9.53 -6.08
CA THR A 136 -13.35 -10.68 -5.45
C THR A 136 -11.95 -10.32 -4.98
N GLN A 137 -11.15 -9.68 -5.84
CA GLN A 137 -9.78 -9.26 -5.50
C GLN A 137 -9.74 -8.27 -4.32
N LEU A 138 -10.69 -7.32 -4.27
CA LEU A 138 -10.81 -6.40 -3.15
C LEU A 138 -11.19 -7.10 -1.85
N LEU A 139 -12.12 -8.07 -1.91
CA LEU A 139 -12.51 -8.86 -0.73
C LEU A 139 -11.36 -9.75 -0.24
N ASP A 140 -10.58 -10.32 -1.15
CA ASP A 140 -9.41 -11.15 -0.82
C ASP A 140 -8.28 -10.34 -0.15
N SER A 141 -8.28 -9.02 -0.30
CA SER A 141 -7.30 -8.14 0.37
C SER A 141 -7.64 -7.85 1.85
N ILE A 142 -8.84 -8.22 2.30
CA ILE A 142 -9.26 -7.98 3.68
C ILE A 142 -8.37 -8.77 4.64
N GLY A 143 -7.82 -8.05 5.63
CA GLY A 143 -6.87 -8.62 6.62
C GLY A 143 -5.41 -8.57 6.20
N GLN A 144 -5.08 -8.07 5.00
CA GLN A 144 -3.68 -7.83 4.59
C GLN A 144 -3.25 -6.38 4.91
N THR A 145 -4.08 -5.43 4.52
CA THR A 145 -3.89 -4.00 4.82
C THR A 145 -5.19 -3.24 4.68
N ASN A 146 -5.21 -2.02 5.19
CA ASN A 146 -6.34 -1.10 5.07
C ASN A 146 -6.30 -0.29 3.75
N ARG A 147 -5.30 -0.50 2.90
CA ARG A 147 -5.15 0.15 1.60
C ARG A 147 -4.86 -0.87 0.52
N VAL A 148 -5.66 -0.80 -0.53
CA VAL A 148 -5.49 -1.66 -1.71
C VAL A 148 -5.02 -0.82 -2.89
N LEU A 149 -4.02 -1.32 -3.61
CA LEU A 149 -3.57 -0.80 -4.88
C LEU A 149 -4.16 -1.64 -6.02
N LEU A 150 -5.08 -1.07 -6.78
CA LEU A 150 -5.60 -1.67 -8.01
C LEU A 150 -4.77 -1.23 -9.21
N ASN A 151 -4.05 -2.14 -9.81
CA ASN A 151 -3.34 -1.91 -11.08
C ASN A 151 -4.21 -2.42 -12.24
N ILE A 152 -4.94 -1.51 -12.91
CA ILE A 152 -5.81 -1.85 -14.01
C ILE A 152 -5.00 -1.86 -15.32
N THR A 153 -4.71 -3.04 -15.84
CA THR A 153 -3.90 -3.22 -17.07
C THR A 153 -4.75 -3.30 -18.34
N THR A 154 -6.06 -3.47 -18.19
CA THR A 154 -7.02 -3.60 -19.31
C THR A 154 -8.19 -2.63 -19.18
N GLY A 155 -9.03 -2.58 -20.20
CA GLY A 155 -10.28 -1.81 -20.11
C GLY A 155 -11.25 -2.46 -19.10
N TYR A 156 -11.56 -1.76 -18.01
CA TYR A 156 -12.56 -2.18 -17.04
C TYR A 156 -13.71 -1.18 -16.98
N ASN A 157 -14.94 -1.67 -16.83
CA ASN A 157 -16.13 -0.82 -16.85
C ASN A 157 -16.16 0.10 -15.63
N ALA A 158 -16.23 1.41 -15.83
CA ALA A 158 -16.18 2.41 -14.77
C ALA A 158 -17.33 2.31 -13.76
N ARG A 159 -18.55 1.92 -14.21
CA ARG A 159 -19.72 1.76 -13.32
C ARG A 159 -19.53 0.53 -12.44
N LEU A 160 -19.07 -0.57 -13.03
CA LEU A 160 -18.83 -1.80 -12.28
C LEU A 160 -17.71 -1.58 -11.26
N LEU A 161 -16.61 -0.95 -11.66
CA LEU A 161 -15.51 -0.63 -10.75
C LEU A 161 -15.96 0.26 -9.58
N ALA A 162 -16.76 1.29 -9.84
CA ALA A 162 -17.31 2.14 -8.79
C ALA A 162 -18.21 1.34 -7.82
N SER A 163 -19.04 0.44 -8.35
CA SER A 163 -19.89 -0.43 -7.54
C SER A 163 -19.08 -1.40 -6.68
N ASP A 164 -18.03 -1.99 -7.25
CA ASP A 164 -17.15 -2.93 -6.54
C ASP A 164 -16.37 -2.24 -5.41
N ILE A 165 -15.86 -1.03 -5.66
CA ILE A 165 -15.18 -0.22 -4.64
C ILE A 165 -16.14 0.16 -3.51
N LYS A 166 -17.37 0.57 -3.85
CA LYS A 166 -18.38 0.88 -2.84
C LYS A 166 -18.68 -0.33 -1.96
N ALA A 167 -18.94 -1.48 -2.57
CA ALA A 167 -19.21 -2.73 -1.86
C ALA A 167 -18.02 -3.15 -0.96
N TYR A 168 -16.79 -2.94 -1.41
CA TYR A 168 -15.60 -3.20 -0.58
C TYR A 168 -15.59 -2.35 0.67
N PHE A 169 -15.82 -1.03 0.57
CA PHE A 169 -15.88 -0.15 1.75
C PHE A 169 -17.08 -0.45 2.67
N GLU A 170 -18.18 -0.98 2.14
CA GLU A 170 -19.30 -1.43 2.94
C GLU A 170 -18.97 -2.71 3.73
N SER A 171 -18.24 -3.63 3.10
CA SER A 171 -17.86 -4.93 3.69
C SER A 171 -16.65 -4.86 4.62
N ASN A 172 -15.74 -3.90 4.43
CA ASN A 172 -14.51 -3.74 5.21
C ASN A 172 -14.49 -2.40 5.95
N ARG A 173 -14.82 -2.42 7.24
CA ARG A 173 -14.85 -1.20 8.08
C ARG A 173 -13.49 -0.55 8.27
N ASP A 174 -12.42 -1.32 8.19
CA ASP A 174 -11.05 -0.84 8.40
C ASP A 174 -10.42 -0.29 7.12
N ALA A 175 -11.04 -0.50 5.95
CA ALA A 175 -10.54 0.04 4.70
C ALA A 175 -10.46 1.56 4.70
N ILE A 176 -9.30 2.10 4.33
CA ILE A 176 -9.02 3.54 4.29
C ILE A 176 -9.04 4.05 2.85
N GLU A 177 -8.37 3.34 1.95
CA GLU A 177 -8.14 3.79 0.59
C GLU A 177 -8.10 2.63 -0.41
N VAL A 178 -8.66 2.88 -1.59
CA VAL A 178 -8.39 2.12 -2.81
C VAL A 178 -7.67 3.07 -3.77
N LEU A 179 -6.39 2.80 -4.02
CA LEU A 179 -5.57 3.56 -4.96
C LEU A 179 -5.61 2.84 -6.32
N ILE A 180 -5.90 3.56 -7.41
CA ILE A 180 -6.09 2.94 -8.72
C ILE A 180 -5.09 3.50 -9.71
N PHE A 181 -4.32 2.62 -10.33
CA PHE A 181 -3.56 2.93 -11.55
C PHE A 181 -4.34 2.49 -12.78
N LYS A 182 -4.55 3.42 -13.72
CA LYS A 182 -5.13 3.17 -15.04
C LYS A 182 -4.35 3.93 -16.10
N GLY A 183 -3.54 3.23 -16.87
CA GLY A 183 -2.57 3.89 -17.75
C GLY A 183 -1.68 4.82 -16.93
N LYS A 184 -1.63 6.12 -17.32
CA LYS A 184 -0.89 7.16 -16.60
C LYS A 184 -1.66 7.83 -15.47
N LYS A 185 -2.88 7.37 -15.16
CA LYS A 185 -3.71 8.00 -14.13
C LYS A 185 -3.52 7.36 -12.79
N LEU A 186 -3.54 8.20 -11.76
CA LEU A 186 -3.62 7.84 -10.34
C LEU A 186 -4.94 8.35 -9.77
N LEU A 187 -5.79 7.45 -9.30
CA LEU A 187 -7.11 7.76 -8.78
C LEU A 187 -7.25 7.24 -7.34
N PRO A 188 -6.98 8.07 -6.32
CA PRO A 188 -7.27 7.69 -4.94
C PRO A 188 -8.77 7.79 -4.67
N VAL A 189 -9.30 6.79 -3.99
CA VAL A 189 -10.68 6.73 -3.49
C VAL A 189 -10.64 6.37 -2.01
N ASN A 190 -11.12 7.24 -1.15
CA ASN A 190 -11.29 6.98 0.27
C ASN A 190 -12.75 6.63 0.61
N ARG A 191 -12.97 6.17 1.84
CA ARG A 191 -14.30 5.77 2.33
C ARG A 191 -15.34 6.87 2.19
N ILE A 192 -15.02 8.11 2.58
CA ILE A 192 -15.96 9.24 2.52
C ILE A 192 -16.43 9.48 1.08
N GLN A 193 -15.48 9.45 0.14
CA GLN A 193 -15.81 9.59 -1.28
C GLN A 193 -16.70 8.44 -1.78
N ALA A 194 -16.37 7.18 -1.43
CA ALA A 194 -17.11 6.01 -1.87
C ALA A 194 -18.56 5.96 -1.32
N GLN A 195 -18.78 6.52 -0.14
CA GLN A 195 -20.10 6.60 0.51
C GLN A 195 -20.95 7.79 0.05
N SER A 196 -20.37 8.72 -0.69
CA SER A 196 -21.11 9.87 -1.23
C SER A 196 -22.18 9.42 -2.24
N SER A 197 -23.33 10.08 -2.22
CA SER A 197 -24.47 9.80 -3.14
C SER A 197 -24.11 10.02 -4.60
N ASP A 198 -23.16 10.91 -4.88
CA ASP A 198 -22.71 11.24 -6.25
C ASP A 198 -21.43 10.50 -6.68
N PHE A 199 -20.93 9.57 -5.84
CA PHE A 199 -19.68 8.85 -6.09
C PHE A 199 -19.61 8.24 -7.50
N ASN A 200 -20.61 7.48 -7.90
CA ASN A 200 -20.63 6.81 -9.20
C ASN A 200 -20.47 7.78 -10.37
N ARG A 201 -21.09 8.94 -10.30
CA ARG A 201 -21.02 9.98 -11.33
C ARG A 201 -19.64 10.64 -11.37
N VAL A 202 -19.12 11.02 -10.19
CA VAL A 202 -17.83 11.70 -10.07
C VAL A 202 -16.69 10.75 -10.43
N PHE A 203 -16.72 9.52 -9.91
CA PHE A 203 -15.72 8.50 -10.19
C PHE A 203 -15.64 8.20 -11.69
N ARG A 204 -16.77 7.93 -12.35
CA ARG A 204 -16.82 7.64 -13.78
C ARG A 204 -16.18 8.77 -14.59
N LYS A 205 -16.54 10.03 -14.31
CA LYS A 205 -15.97 11.18 -15.00
C LYS A 205 -14.45 11.27 -14.87
N ARG A 206 -13.88 10.90 -13.71
CA ARG A 206 -12.43 10.89 -13.48
C ARG A 206 -11.76 9.68 -14.14
N TYR A 207 -12.41 8.55 -14.12
CA TYR A 207 -11.88 7.29 -14.65
C TYR A 207 -11.87 7.25 -16.18
N GLU A 208 -12.89 7.79 -16.86
CA GLU A 208 -13.06 7.78 -18.31
C GLU A 208 -12.27 8.91 -19.01
N LYS A 209 -12.05 10.06 -18.36
CA LYS A 209 -11.23 11.17 -18.89
C LYS A 209 -9.76 10.74 -19.04
#